data_fb443592e6f56f2a40d80ae49b2f7838
#
_entry.id   fb443592e6f56f2a40d80ae49b2f7838
#
_cell.length_a   1.000
_cell.length_b   1.000
_cell.length_c   1.000
_cell.angle_alpha   90.00
_cell.angle_beta   90.00
_cell.angle_gamma   90.00
#
_symmetry.space_group_name_H-M   'P 1'
#
loop_
_entity.id
_entity.type
_entity.pdbx_description
1 polymer ?
#
loop_
_entity_poly.entity_id
_entity_poly.type
_entity_poly.pdbx_seq_one_letter_code
_entity_poly.pdbx_strand_id
1 'polypeptide(L)'
;FSSRETAKRRRPAADMLRRAVRLLAEKSGEPWVLKASIWPMIKRLDSSFDPREHGHAGFAEMLKALGPLVEIRKGESDHEVRLR
;
A
#
# COMPACT_ATOMS: atom_id res chain seq x y z
N PHE A 1 7.20 26.92 -6.63
CA PHE A 1 5.89 26.29 -6.73
C PHE A 1 5.19 26.23 -5.42
N SER A 2 3.88 26.23 -5.51
CA SER A 2 3.05 26.21 -4.33
C SER A 2 3.00 24.80 -3.72
N SER A 3 2.68 24.77 -2.44
CA SER A 3 2.45 23.52 -1.74
C SER A 3 1.31 22.73 -2.38
N ARG A 4 0.35 23.44 -2.96
CA ARG A 4 -0.78 22.82 -3.64
C ARG A 4 -0.32 21.95 -4.80
N GLU A 5 0.64 22.43 -5.57
CA GLU A 5 1.15 21.69 -6.69
C GLU A 5 1.96 20.48 -6.26
N THR A 6 2.74 20.64 -5.21
CA THR A 6 3.46 19.54 -4.61
C THR A 6 2.51 18.48 -4.09
N ALA A 7 1.43 18.89 -3.42
CA ALA A 7 0.41 17.97 -2.92
C ALA A 7 -0.29 17.24 -4.05
N LYS A 8 -0.51 17.91 -5.17
CA LYS A 8 -1.14 17.30 -6.34
C LYS A 8 -0.29 16.18 -6.93
N ARG A 9 1.01 16.34 -6.89
CA ARG A 9 1.95 15.34 -7.40
C ARG A 9 2.14 14.17 -6.44
N ARG A 10 1.82 14.38 -5.17
CA ARG A 10 1.94 13.34 -4.17
C ARG A 10 0.84 12.30 -4.39
N ARG A 11 1.24 11.05 -4.47
CA ARG A 11 0.28 9.98 -4.63
C ARG A 11 -0.47 9.72 -3.34
N PRO A 12 -1.79 9.57 -3.39
CA PRO A 12 -2.57 9.19 -2.21
C PRO A 12 -2.12 7.83 -1.68
N ALA A 13 -2.30 7.62 -0.37
CA ALA A 13 -1.95 6.34 0.23
C ALA A 13 -2.69 5.18 -0.43
N ALA A 14 -3.97 5.37 -0.78
CA ALA A 14 -4.76 4.35 -1.46
C ALA A 14 -4.14 3.97 -2.81
N ASP A 15 -3.65 4.96 -3.55
CA ASP A 15 -3.04 4.76 -4.84
C ASP A 15 -1.74 3.95 -4.73
N MET A 16 -0.94 4.29 -3.74
CA MET A 16 0.31 3.57 -3.48
C MET A 16 0.05 2.12 -3.08
N LEU A 17 -0.95 1.90 -2.24
CA LEU A 17 -1.32 0.56 -1.81
C LEU A 17 -1.77 -0.28 -3.01
N ARG A 18 -2.66 0.26 -3.83
CA ARG A 18 -3.15 -0.44 -5.02
C ARG A 18 -2.00 -0.80 -5.96
N ARG A 19 -1.13 0.16 -6.20
CA ARG A 19 0.00 -0.04 -7.09
C ARG A 19 0.93 -1.14 -6.58
N ALA A 20 1.25 -1.10 -5.31
CA ALA A 20 2.12 -2.10 -4.70
C ALA A 20 1.52 -3.50 -4.77
N VAL A 21 0.25 -3.64 -4.39
CA VAL A 21 -0.43 -4.94 -4.42
C VAL A 21 -0.53 -5.46 -5.85
N ARG A 22 -0.87 -4.59 -6.79
CA ARG A 22 -0.99 -4.98 -8.20
C ARG A 22 0.34 -5.48 -8.76
N LEU A 23 1.42 -4.77 -8.49
CA LEU A 23 2.74 -5.17 -8.96
C LEU A 23 3.19 -6.49 -8.36
N LEU A 24 2.95 -6.69 -7.08
CA LEU A 24 3.28 -7.93 -6.42
C LEU A 24 2.47 -9.10 -6.98
N ALA A 25 1.18 -8.87 -7.23
CA ALA A 25 0.31 -9.89 -7.81
C ALA A 25 0.76 -10.26 -9.22
N GLU A 26 1.13 -9.28 -10.03
CA GLU A 26 1.64 -9.53 -11.37
C GLU A 26 2.94 -10.34 -11.35
N LYS A 27 3.81 -10.00 -10.41
CA LYS A 27 5.10 -10.66 -10.28
C LYS A 27 4.96 -12.12 -9.84
N SER A 28 4.04 -12.41 -8.95
CA SER A 28 3.83 -13.77 -8.45
C SER A 28 2.85 -14.58 -9.30
N GLY A 29 2.04 -13.90 -10.10
CA GLY A 29 1.00 -14.57 -10.89
C GLY A 29 -0.23 -14.94 -10.08
N GLU A 30 -0.35 -14.44 -8.86
CA GLU A 30 -1.47 -14.73 -7.97
C GLU A 30 -2.09 -13.44 -7.45
N PRO A 31 -3.42 -13.42 -7.21
CA PRO A 31 -4.09 -12.20 -6.72
C PRO A 31 -3.76 -11.88 -5.27
N TRP A 32 -3.42 -12.89 -4.48
CA TRP A 32 -3.07 -12.70 -3.07
C TRP A 32 -1.58 -12.47 -2.91
N VAL A 33 -1.22 -11.42 -2.18
CA VAL A 33 0.17 -11.10 -1.91
C VAL A 33 0.41 -11.06 -0.41
N LEU A 34 1.64 -11.33 0.00
CA LEU A 34 1.99 -11.30 1.41
C LEU A 34 1.99 -9.88 1.93
N LYS A 35 1.35 -9.67 3.08
CA LYS A 35 1.32 -8.37 3.72
C LYS A 35 2.73 -7.81 3.94
N ALA A 36 3.65 -8.68 4.36
CA ALA A 36 5.03 -8.28 4.64
C ALA A 36 5.77 -7.79 3.39
N SER A 37 5.29 -8.14 2.19
CA SER A 37 5.91 -7.71 0.94
C SER A 37 5.43 -6.35 0.46
N ILE A 38 4.29 -5.88 0.98
CA ILE A 38 3.69 -4.64 0.51
C ILE A 38 4.50 -3.41 0.88
N TRP A 39 4.91 -3.31 2.14
CA TRP A 39 5.66 -2.15 2.60
C TRP A 39 6.98 -1.95 1.85
N PRO A 40 7.82 -2.99 1.71
CA PRO A 40 9.04 -2.84 0.90
C PRO A 40 8.76 -2.43 -0.54
N MET A 41 7.67 -2.91 -1.13
CA MET A 41 7.31 -2.53 -2.49
C MET A 41 6.93 -1.05 -2.56
N ILE A 42 6.17 -0.56 -1.59
CA ILE A 42 5.81 0.86 -1.53
C ILE A 42 7.07 1.71 -1.45
N LYS A 43 8.03 1.32 -0.60
CA LYS A 43 9.27 2.06 -0.45
C LYS A 43 10.12 2.03 -1.71
N ARG A 44 10.00 0.99 -2.51
CA ARG A 44 10.69 0.93 -3.81
C ARG A 44 10.04 1.85 -4.83
N LEU A 45 8.72 1.98 -4.79
CA LEU A 45 7.99 2.86 -5.68
C LEU A 45 8.20 4.32 -5.32
N ASP A 46 8.26 4.60 -4.02
CA ASP A 46 8.47 5.96 -3.51
C ASP A 46 9.18 5.87 -2.17
N SER A 47 10.49 6.06 -2.17
CA SER A 47 11.31 5.95 -0.97
C SER A 47 10.96 6.98 0.10
N SER A 48 10.31 8.07 -0.28
CA SER A 48 9.92 9.12 0.65
C SER A 48 8.51 8.93 1.21
N PHE A 49 7.80 7.90 0.76
CA PHE A 49 6.44 7.67 1.23
C PHE A 49 6.41 7.41 2.74
N ASP A 50 5.53 8.11 3.43
CA ASP A 50 5.37 7.96 4.88
C ASP A 50 3.88 7.97 5.22
N PRO A 51 3.35 6.90 5.81
CA PRO A 51 1.93 6.84 6.18
C PRO A 51 1.51 7.99 7.10
N ARG A 52 2.44 8.49 7.91
CA ARG A 52 2.12 9.60 8.83
C ARG A 52 1.76 10.88 8.10
N GLU A 53 2.30 11.08 6.90
CA GLU A 53 1.95 12.24 6.08
C GLU A 53 0.53 12.16 5.53
N HIS A 54 -0.07 10.98 5.58
CA HIS A 54 -1.42 10.74 5.12
C HIS A 54 -2.39 10.53 6.31
N GLY A 55 -1.97 10.90 7.51
CA GLY A 55 -2.82 10.82 8.69
C GLY A 55 -2.88 9.46 9.37
N HIS A 56 -1.94 8.57 9.06
CA HIS A 56 -1.89 7.23 9.65
C HIS A 56 -0.68 7.11 10.57
N ALA A 57 -0.83 6.37 11.66
CA ALA A 57 0.27 6.20 12.61
C ALA A 57 1.40 5.35 12.04
N GLY A 58 1.08 4.44 11.14
CA GLY A 58 2.06 3.58 10.49
C GLY A 58 1.40 2.77 9.39
N PHE A 59 2.15 1.83 8.80
CA PHE A 59 1.62 1.02 7.70
C PHE A 59 0.41 0.18 8.12
N ALA A 60 0.48 -0.42 9.30
CA ALA A 60 -0.62 -1.27 9.79
C ALA A 60 -1.91 -0.47 9.92
N GLU A 61 -1.82 0.75 10.45
CA GLU A 61 -2.97 1.63 10.60
C GLU A 61 -3.48 2.11 9.24
N MET A 62 -2.57 2.38 8.33
CA MET A 62 -2.92 2.75 6.96
C MET A 62 -3.69 1.62 6.28
N LEU A 63 -3.22 0.39 6.43
CA LEU A 63 -3.87 -0.77 5.84
C LEU A 63 -5.27 -0.96 6.41
N LYS A 64 -5.43 -0.76 7.71
CA LYS A 64 -6.74 -0.80 8.37
C LYS A 64 -7.68 0.26 7.82
N ALA A 65 -7.19 1.48 7.70
CA ALA A 65 -7.99 2.61 7.21
C ALA A 65 -8.42 2.39 5.76
N LEU A 66 -7.59 1.71 4.98
CA LEU A 66 -7.88 1.41 3.58
C LEU A 66 -8.53 0.03 3.39
N GLY A 67 -9.04 -0.54 4.47
CA GLY A 67 -9.70 -1.85 4.44
C GLY A 67 -10.76 -2.03 3.36
N PRO A 68 -11.59 -1.01 3.06
CA PRO A 68 -12.58 -1.15 1.98
C PRO A 68 -11.97 -1.39 0.60
N LEU A 69 -10.70 -1.08 0.40
CA LEU A 69 -10.04 -1.25 -0.89
C LEU A 69 -9.41 -2.62 -1.08
N VAL A 70 -9.21 -3.35 -0.01
CA VAL A 70 -8.50 -4.62 -0.04
C VAL A 70 -9.22 -5.67 0.78
N GLU A 71 -8.91 -6.93 0.49
CA GLU A 71 -9.32 -8.05 1.35
C GLU A 71 -8.08 -8.56 2.04
N ILE A 72 -8.22 -8.91 3.31
CA ILE A 72 -7.12 -9.45 4.10
C ILE A 72 -7.56 -10.80 4.64
N ARG A 73 -6.71 -11.81 4.50
CA ARG A 73 -6.97 -13.12 5.08
C ARG A 73 -5.73 -13.63 5.79
N LYS A 74 -5.93 -14.55 6.70
CA LYS A 74 -4.81 -15.17 7.40
C LYS A 74 -4.22 -16.26 6.50
N GLY A 75 -2.94 -16.10 6.15
CA GLY A 75 -2.20 -17.10 5.39
C GLY A 75 -1.45 -18.04 6.31
N GLU A 76 -0.66 -18.94 5.73
CA GLU A 76 0.11 -19.91 6.50
C GLU A 76 1.20 -19.28 7.35
N SER A 77 1.95 -18.35 6.77
CA SER A 77 3.07 -17.72 7.47
C SER A 77 2.85 -16.25 7.75
N ASP A 78 1.93 -15.60 7.03
CA ASP A 78 1.65 -14.18 7.17
C ASP A 78 0.26 -13.90 6.63
N HIS A 79 -0.25 -12.72 6.93
CA HIS A 79 -1.52 -12.29 6.35
C HIS A 79 -1.32 -12.07 4.85
N GLU A 80 -2.36 -12.39 4.10
CA GLU A 80 -2.38 -12.18 2.66
C GLU A 80 -3.39 -11.10 2.31
N VAL A 81 -3.07 -10.29 1.31
CA VAL A 81 -3.86 -9.14 0.91
C VAL A 81 -4.10 -9.20 -0.59
N ARG A 82 -5.31 -8.81 -1.00
CA ARG A 82 -5.60 -8.62 -2.42
C ARG A 82 -6.50 -7.41 -2.60
N LEU A 83 -6.49 -6.85 -3.79
CA LEU A 83 -7.41 -5.75 -4.11
C LEU A 83 -8.82 -6.29 -4.30
N ARG A 84 -9.80 -5.54 -3.84
CA ARG A 84 -11.21 -5.88 -4.02
C ARG A 84 -11.66 -5.60 -5.45
#